data_ddb5e96d421be76ae718626181acfbad
#
_entry.id   ddb5e96d421be76ae718626181acfbad
#
_cell.length_a   1.000
_cell.length_b   1.000
_cell.length_c   1.000
_cell.angle_alpha   90.00
_cell.angle_beta   90.00
_cell.angle_gamma   90.00
#
_symmetry.space_group_name_H-M   'P 1'
#
loop_
_entity.id
_entity.type
_entity.pdbx_description
1 polymer ?
#
loop_
_entity_poly.entity_id
_entity_poly.type
_entity_poly.pdbx_seq_one_letter_code
_entity_poly.pdbx_strand_id
1 'polypeptide(L)'
;MKLLEERIKKDGQVLEGDVLKINSFLNHQVDPKLMMEIGQEFARLFKDSDITKVLTCEASGIAPSIMATYTLNVPMVFARKKKPSTLNDAVYLADVFSYTKKVNNKICVEKKFLKVLILDDFVAHGEAVKGMVSIVQQAGAKIVGVGAVVAKDFQGGSDWIKKQGLRFEALANIASFEGGEVHFVGEE
;
A
#
# COMPACT_ATOMS: atom_id res chain seq x y z
N MET A 1 -1.24 13.69 4.65
CA MET A 1 -2.25 14.33 3.75
C MET A 1 -3.47 14.72 4.57
N LYS A 2 -3.60 16.03 4.86
CA LYS A 2 -4.59 16.54 5.82
C LYS A 2 -6.04 16.10 5.51
N LEU A 3 -6.46 16.17 4.25
CA LEU A 3 -7.80 15.72 3.82
C LEU A 3 -8.08 14.25 4.22
N LEU A 4 -7.10 13.36 4.07
CA LEU A 4 -7.25 11.95 4.43
C LEU A 4 -7.28 11.75 5.96
N GLU A 5 -6.45 12.47 6.70
CA GLU A 5 -6.41 12.43 8.16
C GLU A 5 -7.75 12.90 8.77
N GLU A 6 -8.30 14.02 8.27
CA GLU A 6 -9.63 14.52 8.66
C GLU A 6 -10.73 13.48 8.35
N ARG A 7 -10.64 12.82 7.18
CA ARG A 7 -11.59 11.77 6.81
C ARG A 7 -11.49 10.55 7.73
N ILE A 8 -10.27 10.14 8.09
CA ILE A 8 -10.03 9.04 9.04
C ILE A 8 -10.60 9.39 10.42
N LYS A 9 -10.33 10.60 10.94
CA LYS A 9 -10.88 11.05 12.24
C LYS A 9 -12.39 11.08 12.25
N LYS A 10 -13.03 11.53 11.17
CA LYS A 10 -14.47 11.66 11.06
C LYS A 10 -15.21 10.33 10.94
N ASP A 11 -14.74 9.46 10.06
CA ASP A 11 -15.48 8.28 9.59
C ASP A 11 -14.78 6.95 9.91
N GLY A 12 -13.56 7.00 10.45
CA GLY A 12 -12.79 5.83 10.91
C GLY A 12 -13.25 5.38 12.31
N GLN A 13 -13.04 4.10 12.60
CA GLN A 13 -13.30 3.51 13.92
C GLN A 13 -12.10 2.69 14.36
N VAL A 14 -11.58 2.97 15.54
CA VAL A 14 -10.56 2.14 16.18
C VAL A 14 -11.25 0.98 16.88
N LEU A 15 -10.86 -0.25 16.55
CA LEU A 15 -11.36 -1.48 17.15
C LEU A 15 -10.26 -2.12 18.01
N GLU A 16 -10.64 -3.10 18.84
CA GLU A 16 -9.70 -3.88 19.64
C GLU A 16 -8.56 -4.49 18.79
N GLY A 17 -7.34 -4.55 19.36
CA GLY A 17 -6.16 -5.07 18.69
C GLY A 17 -5.56 -4.15 17.64
N ASP A 18 -5.66 -2.84 17.84
CA ASP A 18 -5.10 -1.82 16.96
C ASP A 18 -5.61 -1.89 15.51
N VAL A 19 -6.87 -2.27 15.34
CA VAL A 19 -7.53 -2.34 14.03
C VAL A 19 -8.23 -1.03 13.72
N LEU A 20 -7.82 -0.36 12.64
CA LEU A 20 -8.53 0.80 12.09
C LEU A 20 -9.52 0.34 11.02
N LYS A 21 -10.80 0.58 11.25
CA LYS A 21 -11.88 0.31 10.30
C LYS A 21 -12.21 1.58 9.52
N ILE A 22 -11.93 1.56 8.21
CA ILE A 22 -12.21 2.65 7.26
C ILE A 22 -13.00 2.13 6.04
N ASN A 23 -13.92 1.20 6.30
CA ASN A 23 -14.67 0.49 5.26
C ASN A 23 -15.62 1.40 4.48
N SER A 24 -15.99 2.55 5.04
CA SER A 24 -16.96 3.48 4.44
C SER A 24 -16.41 4.28 3.25
N PHE A 25 -15.08 4.30 3.05
CA PHE A 25 -14.49 5.13 1.99
C PHE A 25 -13.24 4.54 1.29
N LEU A 26 -12.62 3.48 1.84
CA LEU A 26 -11.40 2.89 1.26
C LEU A 26 -11.50 1.38 0.99
N ASN A 27 -11.82 0.57 2.03
CA ASN A 27 -11.58 -0.88 1.98
C ASN A 27 -12.78 -1.72 1.53
N HIS A 28 -13.98 -1.15 1.53
CA HIS A 28 -15.21 -1.84 1.13
C HIS A 28 -16.08 -0.97 0.23
N GLN A 29 -16.58 0.15 0.74
CA GLN A 29 -17.07 1.23 -0.09
C GLN A 29 -15.90 2.11 -0.47
N VAL A 30 -15.80 2.49 -1.74
CA VAL A 30 -14.71 3.32 -2.27
C VAL A 30 -15.28 4.70 -2.62
N ASP A 31 -14.70 5.75 -2.03
CA ASP A 31 -15.01 7.14 -2.39
C ASP A 31 -14.14 7.55 -3.59
N PRO A 32 -14.72 7.70 -4.80
CA PRO A 32 -13.93 7.94 -6.00
C PRO A 32 -13.23 9.30 -6.01
N LYS A 33 -13.79 10.31 -5.36
CA LYS A 33 -13.16 11.63 -5.27
C LYS A 33 -11.93 11.56 -4.36
N LEU A 34 -12.07 10.94 -3.20
CA LEU A 34 -10.94 10.73 -2.29
C LEU A 34 -9.84 9.88 -2.94
N MET A 35 -10.20 8.85 -3.72
CA MET A 35 -9.20 8.04 -4.44
C MET A 35 -8.45 8.88 -5.48
N MET A 36 -9.12 9.78 -6.17
CA MET A 36 -8.47 10.69 -7.12
C MET A 36 -7.46 11.59 -6.41
N GLU A 37 -7.83 12.22 -5.29
CA GLU A 37 -6.92 13.06 -4.49
C GLU A 37 -5.70 12.28 -3.97
N ILE A 38 -5.93 11.06 -3.49
CA ILE A 38 -4.87 10.13 -3.07
C ILE A 38 -3.93 9.80 -4.23
N GLY A 39 -4.49 9.48 -5.39
CA GLY A 39 -3.71 9.16 -6.59
C GLY A 39 -2.86 10.33 -7.08
N GLN A 40 -3.42 11.52 -7.09
CA GLN A 40 -2.71 12.76 -7.46
C GLN A 40 -1.59 13.08 -6.46
N GLU A 41 -1.82 12.88 -5.17
CA GLU A 41 -0.81 13.12 -4.16
C GLU A 41 0.37 12.12 -4.28
N PHE A 42 0.11 10.84 -4.52
CA PHE A 42 1.17 9.89 -4.83
C PHE A 42 1.94 10.27 -6.10
N ALA A 43 1.25 10.68 -7.16
CA ALA A 43 1.89 11.13 -8.37
C ALA A 43 2.78 12.37 -8.13
N ARG A 44 2.33 13.31 -7.30
CA ARG A 44 3.09 14.50 -6.91
C ARG A 44 4.35 14.13 -6.10
N LEU A 45 4.20 13.23 -5.10
CA LEU A 45 5.30 12.79 -4.25
C LEU A 45 6.40 12.08 -5.06
N PHE A 46 6.03 11.26 -6.02
CA PHE A 46 6.96 10.46 -6.81
C PHE A 46 7.24 11.01 -8.22
N LYS A 47 6.87 12.26 -8.52
CA LYS A 47 7.00 12.87 -9.86
C LYS A 47 8.42 12.82 -10.46
N ASP A 48 9.44 12.93 -9.61
CA ASP A 48 10.84 12.92 -10.03
C ASP A 48 11.46 11.51 -10.09
N SER A 49 10.62 10.49 -9.86
CA SER A 49 11.02 9.09 -9.96
C SER A 49 10.66 8.54 -11.33
N ASP A 50 11.62 7.96 -12.02
CA ASP A 50 11.43 7.39 -13.36
C ASP A 50 10.63 6.06 -13.26
N ILE A 51 9.32 6.19 -13.03
CA ILE A 51 8.40 5.07 -12.80
C ILE A 51 7.94 4.51 -14.14
N THR A 52 8.03 3.21 -14.30
CA THR A 52 7.50 2.52 -15.50
C THR A 52 6.26 1.67 -15.19
N LYS A 53 6.06 1.30 -13.93
CA LYS A 53 4.89 0.55 -13.45
C LYS A 53 4.62 0.83 -11.98
N VAL A 54 3.36 0.66 -11.59
CA VAL A 54 2.94 0.58 -10.19
C VAL A 54 2.59 -0.87 -9.86
N LEU A 55 3.08 -1.36 -8.73
CA LEU A 55 2.72 -2.66 -8.15
C LEU A 55 1.94 -2.44 -6.86
N THR A 56 0.81 -3.10 -6.73
CA THR A 56 0.00 -3.14 -5.52
C THR A 56 -0.40 -4.58 -5.17
N CYS A 57 -1.15 -4.77 -4.08
CA CYS A 57 -1.72 -6.06 -3.71
C CYS A 57 -3.26 -6.00 -3.71
N GLU A 58 -3.91 -7.06 -4.20
CA GLU A 58 -5.37 -7.16 -4.12
C GLU A 58 -5.84 -7.28 -2.66
N ALA A 59 -7.00 -6.70 -2.29
CA ALA A 59 -7.93 -5.99 -3.13
C ALA A 59 -7.90 -4.47 -2.89
N SER A 60 -7.75 -4.01 -1.65
CA SER A 60 -7.97 -2.61 -1.23
C SER A 60 -6.94 -1.63 -1.82
N GLY A 61 -5.70 -2.07 -2.06
CA GLY A 61 -4.67 -1.26 -2.68
C GLY A 61 -4.95 -0.92 -4.15
N ILE A 62 -5.88 -1.63 -4.82
CA ILE A 62 -6.18 -1.42 -6.25
C ILE A 62 -6.78 -0.03 -6.50
N ALA A 63 -7.76 0.38 -5.70
CA ALA A 63 -8.47 1.64 -5.94
C ALA A 63 -7.55 2.88 -5.88
N PRO A 64 -6.76 3.12 -4.83
CA PRO A 64 -5.83 4.25 -4.80
C PRO A 64 -4.72 4.12 -5.85
N SER A 65 -4.25 2.91 -6.13
CA SER A 65 -3.17 2.69 -7.09
C SER A 65 -3.61 2.97 -8.53
N ILE A 66 -4.85 2.62 -8.93
CA ILE A 66 -5.32 2.91 -10.28
C ILE A 66 -5.41 4.42 -10.54
N MET A 67 -5.78 5.22 -9.54
CA MET A 67 -5.81 6.69 -9.67
C MET A 67 -4.40 7.29 -9.74
N ALA A 68 -3.44 6.73 -8.99
CA ALA A 68 -2.03 7.12 -9.11
C ALA A 68 -1.47 6.81 -10.51
N THR A 69 -1.76 5.62 -11.05
CA THR A 69 -1.29 5.22 -12.38
C THR A 69 -1.94 6.02 -13.50
N TYR A 70 -3.21 6.39 -13.35
CA TYR A 70 -3.88 7.29 -14.28
C TYR A 70 -3.16 8.63 -14.37
N THR A 71 -2.79 9.22 -13.22
CA THR A 71 -2.09 10.50 -13.15
C THR A 71 -0.64 10.40 -13.65
N LEU A 72 0.07 9.29 -13.32
CA LEU A 72 1.45 9.02 -13.76
C LEU A 72 1.54 8.56 -15.22
N ASN A 73 0.42 8.20 -15.85
CA ASN A 73 0.34 7.61 -17.19
C ASN A 73 1.22 6.35 -17.35
N VAL A 74 1.17 5.44 -16.36
CA VAL A 74 1.91 4.17 -16.38
C VAL A 74 0.97 3.01 -16.07
N PRO A 75 1.25 1.78 -16.54
CA PRO A 75 0.43 0.62 -16.21
C PRO A 75 0.56 0.21 -14.75
N MET A 76 -0.53 -0.35 -14.21
CA MET A 76 -0.57 -0.99 -12.91
C MET A 76 -0.55 -2.51 -13.04
N VAL A 77 0.12 -3.17 -12.10
CA VAL A 77 0.01 -4.61 -11.87
C VAL A 77 -0.41 -4.82 -10.41
N PHE A 78 -1.27 -5.79 -10.17
CA PHE A 78 -1.60 -6.16 -8.79
C PHE A 78 -1.22 -7.61 -8.51
N ALA A 79 -0.55 -7.82 -7.39
CA ALA A 79 -0.24 -9.13 -6.87
C ALA A 79 -1.52 -9.83 -6.42
N ARG A 80 -1.70 -11.07 -6.83
CA ARG A 80 -2.88 -11.88 -6.51
C ARG A 80 -2.61 -12.82 -5.36
N LYS A 81 -3.55 -12.93 -4.43
CA LYS A 81 -3.49 -13.83 -3.27
C LYS A 81 -3.70 -15.30 -3.66
N LYS A 82 -4.22 -15.55 -4.87
CA LYS A 82 -4.33 -16.88 -5.46
C LYS A 82 -3.90 -16.83 -6.92
N LYS A 83 -3.10 -17.81 -7.37
CA LYS A 83 -2.74 -17.94 -8.79
C LYS A 83 -4.00 -18.25 -9.61
N PRO A 84 -4.45 -17.37 -10.52
CA PRO A 84 -5.55 -17.71 -11.41
C PRO A 84 -5.08 -18.68 -12.49
N SER A 85 -5.99 -19.50 -12.99
CA SER A 85 -5.72 -20.49 -14.06
C SER A 85 -5.24 -19.85 -15.36
N THR A 86 -5.50 -18.57 -15.57
CA THR A 86 -5.08 -17.79 -16.74
C THR A 86 -3.65 -17.30 -16.69
N LEU A 87 -2.96 -17.37 -15.53
CA LEU A 87 -1.55 -17.06 -15.43
C LEU A 87 -0.71 -18.30 -15.73
N ASN A 88 0.18 -18.19 -16.72
CA ASN A 88 1.16 -19.22 -17.07
C ASN A 88 2.11 -19.50 -15.91
N ASP A 89 2.96 -20.55 -16.03
CA ASP A 89 3.91 -20.95 -14.99
C ASP A 89 5.03 -19.93 -14.72
N ALA A 90 5.16 -18.90 -15.56
CA ALA A 90 6.15 -17.85 -15.42
C ALA A 90 5.65 -16.74 -14.45
N VAL A 91 5.52 -17.06 -13.16
CA VAL A 91 5.14 -16.11 -12.11
C VAL A 91 6.24 -16.00 -11.05
N TYR A 92 6.34 -14.80 -10.45
CA TYR A 92 7.07 -14.60 -9.21
C TYR A 92 6.15 -14.85 -8.03
N LEU A 93 6.63 -15.50 -6.99
CA LEU A 93 5.88 -15.85 -5.80
C LEU A 93 6.55 -15.25 -4.56
N ALA A 94 5.75 -14.79 -3.62
CA ALA A 94 6.21 -14.44 -2.29
C ALA A 94 5.19 -14.92 -1.25
N ASP A 95 5.70 -15.38 -0.10
CA ASP A 95 4.88 -15.70 1.06
C ASP A 95 4.58 -14.42 1.82
N VAL A 96 3.31 -14.26 2.21
CA VAL A 96 2.83 -13.09 2.96
C VAL A 96 1.97 -13.56 4.12
N PHE A 97 2.34 -13.19 5.33
CA PHE A 97 1.55 -13.47 6.51
C PHE A 97 0.42 -12.46 6.67
N SER A 98 -0.83 -12.95 6.75
CA SER A 98 -1.98 -12.10 7.05
C SER A 98 -2.25 -12.07 8.55
N TYR A 99 -1.92 -10.97 9.21
CA TYR A 99 -2.19 -10.78 10.64
C TYR A 99 -3.69 -10.79 10.96
N THR A 100 -4.51 -10.23 10.08
CA THR A 100 -5.97 -10.18 10.26
C THR A 100 -6.61 -11.56 10.17
N LYS A 101 -6.10 -12.42 9.28
CA LYS A 101 -6.63 -13.79 9.07
C LYS A 101 -5.78 -14.87 9.74
N LYS A 102 -4.61 -14.52 10.31
CA LYS A 102 -3.63 -15.44 10.92
C LYS A 102 -3.25 -16.61 10.01
N VAL A 103 -3.10 -16.37 8.72
CA VAL A 103 -2.75 -17.37 7.70
C VAL A 103 -1.64 -16.87 6.78
N ASN A 104 -0.82 -17.81 6.31
CA ASN A 104 0.15 -17.54 5.24
C ASN A 104 -0.55 -17.57 3.89
N ASN A 105 -0.39 -16.51 3.12
CA ASN A 105 -0.83 -16.42 1.73
C ASN A 105 0.38 -16.37 0.82
N LYS A 106 0.22 -16.86 -0.41
CA LYS A 106 1.19 -16.62 -1.48
C LYS A 106 0.64 -15.55 -2.40
N ILE A 107 1.41 -14.51 -2.63
CA ILE A 107 1.09 -13.55 -3.69
C ILE A 107 1.88 -13.87 -4.93
N CYS A 108 1.32 -13.64 -6.12
CA CYS A 108 1.94 -13.94 -7.39
C CYS A 108 1.79 -12.80 -8.39
N VAL A 109 2.79 -12.62 -9.24
CA VAL A 109 2.86 -11.61 -10.30
C VAL A 109 3.53 -12.19 -11.53
N GLU A 110 3.05 -11.85 -12.74
CA GLU A 110 3.64 -12.25 -14.02
C GLU A 110 4.96 -11.50 -14.31
N LYS A 111 5.91 -12.19 -14.97
CA LYS A 111 7.26 -11.65 -15.25
C LYS A 111 7.26 -10.56 -16.32
N LYS A 112 7.20 -9.27 -15.97
CA LYS A 112 7.48 -8.14 -16.91
C LYS A 112 7.62 -6.77 -16.20
N PHE A 113 8.72 -6.48 -15.48
CA PHE A 113 8.88 -5.18 -14.78
C PHE A 113 10.25 -4.54 -15.00
N LEU A 114 10.35 -3.20 -14.95
CA LEU A 114 11.62 -2.47 -15.02
C LEU A 114 11.81 -1.53 -13.82
N LYS A 115 11.02 -0.49 -13.63
CA LYS A 115 11.15 0.45 -12.51
C LYS A 115 9.80 0.55 -11.81
N VAL A 116 9.72 0.07 -10.59
CA VAL A 116 8.47 -0.21 -9.90
C VAL A 116 8.28 0.73 -8.72
N LEU A 117 7.17 1.45 -8.69
CA LEU A 117 6.61 2.06 -7.49
C LEU A 117 5.64 1.06 -6.84
N ILE A 118 5.88 0.72 -5.58
CA ILE A 118 4.99 -0.12 -4.78
C ILE A 118 3.99 0.78 -4.07
N LEU A 119 2.69 0.54 -4.22
CA LEU A 119 1.63 1.24 -3.50
C LEU A 119 0.74 0.25 -2.76
N ASP A 120 0.38 0.58 -1.52
CA ASP A 120 -0.54 -0.23 -0.72
C ASP A 120 -1.56 0.66 0.02
N ASP A 121 -2.71 0.09 0.43
CA ASP A 121 -3.69 0.81 1.24
C ASP A 121 -3.22 0.96 2.69
N PHE A 122 -2.67 -0.10 3.29
CA PHE A 122 -2.16 -0.09 4.66
C PHE A 122 -0.75 -0.66 4.78
N VAL A 123 0.10 0.07 5.51
CA VAL A 123 1.37 -0.47 6.04
C VAL A 123 1.29 -0.53 7.57
N ALA A 124 1.14 -1.74 8.09
CA ALA A 124 1.17 -2.08 9.51
C ALA A 124 2.52 -2.74 9.85
N HIS A 125 2.60 -4.06 9.89
CA HIS A 125 3.86 -4.79 10.00
C HIS A 125 4.61 -4.91 8.65
N GLY A 126 3.98 -4.45 7.56
CA GLY A 126 4.59 -4.37 6.23
C GLY A 126 4.65 -5.69 5.45
N GLU A 127 3.92 -6.73 5.84
CA GLU A 127 4.03 -8.07 5.23
C GLU A 127 3.70 -8.06 3.73
N ALA A 128 2.64 -7.37 3.31
CA ALA A 128 2.31 -7.26 1.89
C ALA A 128 3.43 -6.55 1.11
N VAL A 129 3.96 -5.47 1.67
CA VAL A 129 5.08 -4.72 1.08
C VAL A 129 6.34 -5.59 1.01
N LYS A 130 6.68 -6.35 2.07
CA LYS A 130 7.80 -7.29 2.06
C LYS A 130 7.67 -8.32 0.94
N GLY A 131 6.47 -8.88 0.75
CA GLY A 131 6.17 -9.77 -0.34
C GLY A 131 6.34 -9.11 -1.72
N MET A 132 5.82 -7.90 -1.90
CA MET A 132 5.97 -7.16 -3.16
C MET A 132 7.43 -6.77 -3.43
N VAL A 133 8.20 -6.37 -2.43
CA VAL A 133 9.65 -6.12 -2.53
C VAL A 133 10.37 -7.38 -2.99
N SER A 134 10.11 -8.53 -2.38
CA SER A 134 10.69 -9.82 -2.78
C SER A 134 10.38 -10.15 -4.24
N ILE A 135 9.14 -9.94 -4.70
CA ILE A 135 8.74 -10.15 -6.09
C ILE A 135 9.53 -9.26 -7.05
N VAL A 136 9.66 -7.97 -6.75
CA VAL A 136 10.40 -7.02 -7.59
C VAL A 136 11.88 -7.37 -7.66
N GLN A 137 12.46 -7.80 -6.53
CA GLN A 137 13.86 -8.29 -6.47
C GLN A 137 14.06 -9.58 -7.29
N GLN A 138 13.16 -10.56 -7.18
CA GLN A 138 13.19 -11.77 -8.02
C GLN A 138 13.09 -11.45 -9.52
N ALA A 139 12.37 -10.39 -9.87
CA ALA A 139 12.25 -9.89 -11.23
C ALA A 139 13.52 -9.19 -11.75
N GLY A 140 14.51 -8.91 -10.88
CA GLY A 140 15.67 -8.09 -11.22
C GLY A 140 15.31 -6.64 -11.53
N ALA A 141 14.14 -6.17 -11.06
CA ALA A 141 13.65 -4.83 -11.29
C ALA A 141 14.06 -3.87 -10.16
N LYS A 142 14.08 -2.57 -10.46
CA LYS A 142 14.42 -1.54 -9.48
C LYS A 142 13.14 -1.04 -8.79
N ILE A 143 13.17 -0.99 -7.45
CA ILE A 143 12.14 -0.30 -6.67
C ILE A 143 12.53 1.17 -6.58
N VAL A 144 11.65 2.06 -7.01
CA VAL A 144 11.87 3.52 -6.95
C VAL A 144 11.33 4.13 -5.66
N GLY A 145 10.41 3.44 -5.00
CA GLY A 145 9.86 3.82 -3.71
C GLY A 145 8.66 2.96 -3.31
N VAL A 146 8.20 3.20 -2.10
CA VAL A 146 7.01 2.59 -1.52
C VAL A 146 6.08 3.70 -1.02
N GLY A 147 4.81 3.65 -1.35
CA GLY A 147 3.78 4.54 -0.85
C GLY A 147 2.70 3.76 -0.10
N ALA A 148 2.19 4.32 0.98
CA ALA A 148 1.04 3.81 1.72
C ALA A 148 -0.05 4.87 1.84
N VAL A 149 -1.32 4.50 1.64
CA VAL A 149 -2.42 5.42 1.96
C VAL A 149 -2.42 5.68 3.46
N VAL A 150 -2.37 4.62 4.27
CA VAL A 150 -2.27 4.71 5.73
C VAL A 150 -1.09 3.89 6.22
N ALA A 151 -0.22 4.47 7.04
CA ALA A 151 0.79 3.74 7.79
C ALA A 151 0.49 3.77 9.29
N LYS A 152 0.65 2.64 9.96
CA LYS A 152 0.66 2.54 11.42
C LYS A 152 2.12 2.45 11.87
N ASP A 153 2.73 3.60 12.09
CA ASP A 153 4.18 3.74 12.29
C ASP A 153 4.67 2.91 13.48
N PHE A 154 3.86 2.83 14.55
CA PHE A 154 4.14 2.06 15.75
C PHE A 154 4.19 0.53 15.54
N GLN A 155 3.78 0.01 14.38
CA GLN A 155 3.83 -1.44 14.07
C GLN A 155 5.08 -1.87 13.27
N GLY A 156 6.00 -0.94 12.98
CA GLY A 156 7.35 -1.22 12.51
C GLY A 156 7.51 -1.51 11.00
N GLY A 157 6.42 -1.57 10.21
CA GLY A 157 6.52 -1.78 8.77
C GLY A 157 7.23 -0.64 8.06
N SER A 158 6.96 0.59 8.45
CA SER A 158 7.63 1.80 7.93
C SER A 158 9.14 1.75 8.17
N ASP A 159 9.55 1.36 9.37
CA ASP A 159 10.95 1.23 9.74
C ASP A 159 11.67 0.15 8.94
N TRP A 160 10.99 -0.98 8.73
CA TRP A 160 11.55 -2.03 7.91
C TRP A 160 11.82 -1.54 6.47
N ILE A 161 10.86 -0.82 5.86
CA ILE A 161 11.01 -0.28 4.50
C ILE A 161 12.21 0.69 4.43
N LYS A 162 12.31 1.62 5.38
CA LYS A 162 13.41 2.60 5.48
C LYS A 162 14.76 1.89 5.66
N LYS A 163 14.84 0.84 6.51
CA LYS A 163 16.05 0.02 6.71
C LYS A 163 16.51 -0.73 5.44
N GLN A 164 15.61 -0.99 4.48
CA GLN A 164 16.00 -1.51 3.16
C GLN A 164 16.61 -0.43 2.24
N GLY A 165 16.74 0.81 2.70
CA GLY A 165 17.20 1.95 1.88
C GLY A 165 16.15 2.40 0.86
N LEU A 166 14.90 2.02 1.02
CA LEU A 166 13.81 2.39 0.12
C LEU A 166 13.15 3.71 0.57
N ARG A 167 12.88 4.58 -0.38
CA ARG A 167 12.05 5.76 -0.14
C ARG A 167 10.65 5.32 0.27
N PHE A 168 10.13 5.87 1.37
CA PHE A 168 8.80 5.58 1.88
C PHE A 168 8.01 6.87 2.10
N GLU A 169 6.77 6.91 1.58
CA GLU A 169 5.82 8.00 1.75
C GLU A 169 4.48 7.45 2.24
N ALA A 170 3.97 7.99 3.35
CA ALA A 170 2.63 7.67 3.84
C ALA A 170 1.74 8.93 3.78
N LEU A 171 0.51 8.80 3.27
CA LEU A 171 -0.41 9.94 3.15
C LEU A 171 -1.10 10.27 4.48
N ALA A 172 -1.34 9.25 5.31
CA ALA A 172 -1.73 9.39 6.71
C ALA A 172 -0.84 8.47 7.55
N ASN A 173 -0.05 9.05 8.45
CA ASN A 173 0.89 8.30 9.28
C ASN A 173 0.42 8.31 10.73
N ILE A 174 -0.06 7.18 11.23
CA ILE A 174 -0.63 7.03 12.57
C ILE A 174 0.47 6.74 13.57
N ALA A 175 0.56 7.58 14.60
CA ALA A 175 1.52 7.43 15.70
C ALA A 175 1.00 6.47 16.79
N SER A 176 -0.29 6.57 17.14
CA SER A 176 -0.90 5.73 18.18
C SER A 176 -2.43 5.68 18.07
N PHE A 177 -3.02 4.76 18.83
CA PHE A 177 -4.44 4.70 19.13
C PHE A 177 -4.62 4.86 20.65
N GLU A 178 -4.96 6.05 21.10
CA GLU A 178 -5.16 6.35 22.52
C GLU A 178 -6.61 6.75 22.79
N GLY A 179 -7.22 6.16 23.81
CA GLY A 179 -8.62 6.45 24.16
C GLY A 179 -9.64 6.08 23.08
N GLY A 180 -9.27 5.24 22.11
CA GLY A 180 -10.08 4.90 20.95
C GLY A 180 -10.00 5.92 19.81
N GLU A 181 -9.12 6.91 19.92
CA GLU A 181 -8.89 7.95 18.92
C GLU A 181 -7.61 7.71 18.12
N VAL A 182 -7.56 8.30 16.93
CA VAL A 182 -6.42 8.21 16.02
C VAL A 182 -5.54 9.44 16.19
N HIS A 183 -4.26 9.23 16.54
CA HIS A 183 -3.25 10.28 16.62
C HIS A 183 -2.26 10.11 15.46
N PHE A 184 -2.01 11.20 14.74
CA PHE A 184 -1.07 11.19 13.61
C PHE A 184 0.32 11.68 14.02
N VAL A 185 1.34 11.24 13.29
CA VAL A 185 2.71 11.72 13.48
C VAL A 185 2.78 13.21 13.15
N GLY A 186 3.33 14.00 14.11
CA GLY A 186 3.48 15.46 13.97
C GLY A 186 2.23 16.26 14.32
N GLU A 187 1.20 15.68 14.91
CA GLU A 187 0.15 16.42 15.61
C GLU A 187 0.66 16.82 17.00
N GLU A 188 0.59 18.11 17.31
CA GLU A 188 0.79 18.69 18.64
C GLU A 188 -0.53 18.77 19.41
#